data_078d064bb28921211da1c9289402c7de
#
_entry.id   078d064bb28921211da1c9289402c7de
#
_cell.length_a   1.000
_cell.length_b   1.000
_cell.length_c   1.000
_cell.angle_alpha   90.00
_cell.angle_beta   90.00
_cell.angle_gamma   90.00
#
_symmetry.space_group_name_H-M   'P 1'
#
loop_
_entity.id
_entity.type
_entity.pdbx_description
1 polymer ?
#
loop_
_entity_poly.entity_id
_entity_poly.type
_entity_poly.pdbx_seq_one_letter_code
_entity_poly.pdbx_strand_id
1 'polypeptide(L)'
;MRDEFPEKKFLSFIKSNSKIFTYTISTFFIILAILLWFSYDSKKQNKIISEDFIKAKIFLEKDSKDKATLILKNIIKKKDTIYSSLSLFLLIDQNLVEDKQLIMEYFDNIISDGDYSEEDINLLKLKKAIYISDIEYEQEMLKLLNPIINSDSVWKNQSLKFLGDFYYSISQLEKARQYYSILLKEEINNILRAEINRRIKYIK
;
A
#
# COMPACT_ATOMS: atom_id res chain seq x y z
N MET A 1 -13.28 50.90 42.60
CA MET A 1 -13.72 49.54 42.15
C MET A 1 -12.47 48.72 42.01
N ARG A 2 -12.22 47.80 42.94
CA ARG A 2 -11.08 46.87 42.79
C ARG A 2 -11.57 45.72 41.87
N ASP A 3 -10.96 45.63 40.71
CA ASP A 3 -11.16 44.49 39.81
C ASP A 3 -10.77 43.22 40.56
N GLU A 4 -11.76 42.41 40.86
CA GLU A 4 -11.50 41.05 41.41
C GLU A 4 -10.70 40.29 40.37
N PHE A 5 -9.51 39.83 40.76
CA PHE A 5 -8.61 39.05 39.92
C PHE A 5 -9.36 37.92 39.22
N PRO A 6 -9.14 37.70 37.91
CA PRO A 6 -9.84 36.71 37.10
C PRO A 6 -9.72 35.28 37.68
N GLU A 7 -8.70 35.01 38.48
CA GLU A 7 -8.49 33.75 39.21
C GLU A 7 -9.61 33.40 40.18
N LYS A 8 -10.16 34.41 40.95
CA LYS A 8 -11.24 34.12 41.91
C LYS A 8 -12.57 33.74 41.20
N LYS A 9 -12.86 34.34 40.07
CA LYS A 9 -14.03 33.96 39.26
C LYS A 9 -13.90 32.58 38.65
N PHE A 10 -12.71 32.20 38.18
CA PHE A 10 -12.42 30.87 37.65
C PHE A 10 -12.53 29.78 38.73
N LEU A 11 -11.96 30.00 39.91
CA LEU A 11 -12.04 29.08 41.04
C LEU A 11 -13.49 28.92 41.56
N SER A 12 -14.28 29.98 41.58
CA SER A 12 -15.70 29.92 41.98
C SER A 12 -16.53 29.17 40.95
N PHE A 13 -16.25 29.29 39.66
CA PHE A 13 -16.92 28.56 38.58
C PHE A 13 -16.62 27.06 38.66
N ILE A 14 -15.34 26.69 38.92
CA ILE A 14 -14.94 25.28 39.12
C ILE A 14 -15.66 24.69 40.33
N LYS A 15 -15.71 25.43 41.45
CA LYS A 15 -16.33 24.96 42.68
C LYS A 15 -17.85 24.81 42.56
N SER A 16 -18.49 25.71 41.83
CA SER A 16 -19.96 25.65 41.51
C SER A 16 -20.33 24.48 40.60
N ASN A 17 -19.41 24.08 39.67
CA ASN A 17 -19.65 23.01 38.69
C ASN A 17 -18.73 21.78 38.95
N SER A 18 -18.34 21.54 40.18
CA SER A 18 -17.32 20.54 40.53
C SER A 18 -17.65 19.12 39.97
N LYS A 19 -18.93 18.71 39.97
CA LYS A 19 -19.37 17.41 39.46
C LYS A 19 -19.12 17.31 37.94
N ILE A 20 -19.44 18.36 37.17
CA ILE A 20 -19.24 18.39 35.72
C ILE A 20 -17.75 18.32 35.43
N PHE A 21 -16.94 19.08 36.17
CA PHE A 21 -15.49 19.10 36.01
C PHE A 21 -14.85 17.74 36.34
N THR A 22 -15.35 17.07 37.38
CA THR A 22 -14.88 15.72 37.73
C THR A 22 -15.22 14.70 36.62
N TYR A 23 -16.44 14.76 36.08
CA TYR A 23 -16.82 13.87 34.98
C TYR A 23 -16.02 14.12 33.69
N THR A 24 -15.77 15.38 33.31
CA THR A 24 -14.98 15.70 32.13
C THR A 24 -13.52 15.25 32.26
N ILE A 25 -12.92 15.46 33.43
CA ILE A 25 -11.55 14.98 33.71
C ILE A 25 -11.51 13.45 33.70
N SER A 26 -12.49 12.77 34.33
CA SER A 26 -12.56 11.30 34.32
C SER A 26 -12.68 10.74 32.92
N THR A 27 -13.57 11.32 32.10
CA THR A 27 -13.75 10.91 30.69
C THR A 27 -12.48 11.12 29.89
N PHE A 28 -11.77 12.24 30.09
CA PHE A 28 -10.49 12.49 29.45
C PHE A 28 -9.44 11.42 29.77
N PHE A 29 -9.31 11.04 31.04
CA PHE A 29 -8.37 9.99 31.46
C PHE A 29 -8.75 8.60 30.91
N ILE A 30 -10.05 8.29 30.82
CA ILE A 30 -10.52 7.04 30.22
C ILE A 30 -10.16 6.99 28.73
N ILE A 31 -10.40 8.08 27.98
CA ILE A 31 -10.05 8.16 26.57
C ILE A 31 -8.52 8.02 26.39
N LEU A 32 -7.75 8.72 27.23
CA LEU A 32 -6.29 8.63 27.18
C LEU A 32 -5.79 7.20 27.46
N ALA A 33 -6.37 6.52 28.46
CA ALA A 33 -6.01 5.14 28.77
C ALA A 33 -6.33 4.19 27.61
N ILE A 34 -7.48 4.37 26.94
CA ILE A 34 -7.87 3.61 25.76
C ILE A 34 -6.87 3.84 24.61
N LEU A 35 -6.49 5.10 24.32
CA LEU A 35 -5.52 5.44 23.29
C LEU A 35 -4.15 4.83 23.56
N LEU A 36 -3.68 4.88 24.82
CA LEU A 36 -2.41 4.27 25.23
C LEU A 36 -2.45 2.74 25.09
N TRP A 37 -3.57 2.11 25.45
CA TRP A 37 -3.73 0.66 25.30
C TRP A 37 -3.72 0.24 23.83
N PHE A 38 -4.46 0.93 22.94
CA PHE A 38 -4.42 0.68 21.51
C PHE A 38 -3.01 0.86 20.92
N SER A 39 -2.30 1.93 21.31
CA SER A 39 -0.93 2.17 20.86
C SER A 39 0.04 1.09 21.31
N TYR A 40 -0.13 0.59 22.55
CA TYR A 40 0.71 -0.50 23.09
C TYR A 40 0.44 -1.83 22.37
N ASP A 41 -0.83 -2.19 22.15
CA ASP A 41 -1.21 -3.43 21.49
C ASP A 41 -0.76 -3.45 20.03
N SER A 42 -0.93 -2.35 19.30
CA SER A 42 -0.44 -2.19 17.92
C SER A 42 1.07 -2.41 17.82
N LYS A 43 1.87 -1.79 18.70
CA LYS A 43 3.33 -1.99 18.71
C LYS A 43 3.73 -3.43 18.99
N LYS A 44 3.02 -4.13 19.88
CA LYS A 44 3.25 -5.54 20.18
C LYS A 44 2.94 -6.43 18.99
N GLN A 45 1.81 -6.21 18.30
CA GLN A 45 1.42 -6.96 17.10
C GLN A 45 2.43 -6.74 15.98
N ASN A 46 2.84 -5.51 15.70
CA ASN A 46 3.83 -5.21 14.66
C ASN A 46 5.18 -5.91 14.93
N LYS A 47 5.60 -5.98 16.20
CA LYS A 47 6.81 -6.71 16.58
C LYS A 47 6.70 -8.20 16.26
N ILE A 48 5.59 -8.84 16.63
CA ILE A 48 5.34 -10.26 16.36
C ILE A 48 5.34 -10.53 14.85
N ILE A 49 4.68 -9.66 14.07
CA ILE A 49 4.61 -9.82 12.62
C ILE A 49 6.00 -9.69 11.98
N SER A 50 6.81 -8.72 12.44
CA SER A 50 8.18 -8.55 11.95
C SER A 50 9.07 -9.74 12.28
N GLU A 51 8.96 -10.30 13.50
CA GLU A 51 9.69 -11.50 13.91
C GLU A 51 9.26 -12.71 13.06
N ASP A 52 7.97 -12.90 12.80
CA ASP A 52 7.46 -13.94 11.92
C ASP A 52 8.01 -13.78 10.49
N PHE A 53 8.08 -12.56 9.95
CA PHE A 53 8.65 -12.31 8.63
C PHE A 53 10.14 -12.66 8.55
N ILE A 54 10.92 -12.26 9.57
CA ILE A 54 12.35 -12.63 9.67
C ILE A 54 12.49 -14.17 9.75
N LYS A 55 11.65 -14.83 10.53
CA LYS A 55 11.63 -16.30 10.67
C LYS A 55 11.34 -16.98 9.33
N ALA A 56 10.39 -16.46 8.55
CA ALA A 56 10.12 -16.96 7.20
C ALA A 56 11.35 -16.87 6.30
N LYS A 57 12.07 -15.73 6.31
CA LYS A 57 13.32 -15.56 5.56
C LYS A 57 14.39 -16.58 5.99
N ILE A 58 14.57 -16.81 7.29
CA ILE A 58 15.51 -17.82 7.81
C ILE A 58 15.13 -19.21 7.32
N PHE A 59 13.83 -19.56 7.25
CA PHE A 59 13.40 -20.83 6.69
C PHE A 59 13.70 -20.95 5.19
N LEU A 60 13.59 -19.86 4.41
CA LEU A 60 13.98 -19.83 2.99
C LEU A 60 15.49 -20.09 2.83
N GLU A 61 16.32 -19.44 3.63
CA GLU A 61 17.79 -19.65 3.63
C GLU A 61 18.17 -21.11 3.96
N LYS A 62 17.32 -21.82 4.74
CA LYS A 62 17.47 -23.25 5.08
C LYS A 62 16.74 -24.20 4.14
N ASP A 63 16.29 -23.73 2.98
CA ASP A 63 15.49 -24.45 1.98
C ASP A 63 14.21 -25.11 2.55
N SER A 64 13.69 -24.58 3.66
CA SER A 64 12.44 -25.03 4.29
C SER A 64 11.25 -24.23 3.74
N LYS A 65 11.00 -24.32 2.42
CA LYS A 65 10.01 -23.52 1.68
C LYS A 65 8.59 -23.64 2.24
N ASP A 66 8.15 -24.85 2.60
CA ASP A 66 6.78 -25.06 3.12
C ASP A 66 6.53 -24.28 4.42
N LYS A 67 7.53 -24.28 5.34
CA LYS A 67 7.41 -23.54 6.61
C LYS A 67 7.39 -22.02 6.36
N ALA A 68 8.24 -21.54 5.46
CA ALA A 68 8.26 -20.14 5.07
C ALA A 68 6.92 -19.72 4.46
N THR A 69 6.41 -20.50 3.50
CA THR A 69 5.13 -20.26 2.82
C THR A 69 3.98 -20.17 3.82
N LEU A 70 3.91 -21.09 4.79
CA LEU A 70 2.87 -21.07 5.81
C LEU A 70 2.91 -19.77 6.65
N ILE A 71 4.10 -19.35 7.07
CA ILE A 71 4.27 -18.13 7.85
C ILE A 71 3.89 -16.91 7.03
N LEU A 72 4.37 -16.78 5.78
CA LEU A 72 4.08 -15.66 4.89
C LEU A 72 2.57 -15.52 4.60
N LYS A 73 1.88 -16.63 4.31
CA LYS A 73 0.42 -16.68 4.16
C LYS A 73 -0.32 -16.20 5.42
N ASN A 74 0.19 -16.55 6.60
CA ASN A 74 -0.40 -16.10 7.86
C ASN A 74 -0.17 -14.59 8.09
N ILE A 75 0.98 -14.05 7.70
CA ILE A 75 1.26 -12.61 7.79
C ILE A 75 0.29 -11.84 6.88
N ILE A 76 0.07 -12.28 5.64
CA ILE A 76 -0.87 -11.64 4.71
C ILE A 76 -2.26 -11.52 5.32
N LYS A 77 -2.74 -12.55 6.02
CA LYS A 77 -4.06 -12.55 6.69
C LYS A 77 -4.17 -11.55 7.84
N LYS A 78 -3.03 -11.09 8.40
CA LYS A 78 -3.02 -10.11 9.50
C LYS A 78 -3.26 -8.68 9.02
N LYS A 79 -3.22 -8.43 7.70
CA LYS A 79 -3.48 -7.12 7.07
C LYS A 79 -2.56 -5.99 7.55
N ASP A 80 -1.36 -6.33 8.00
CA ASP A 80 -0.34 -5.34 8.32
C ASP A 80 0.11 -4.60 7.06
N THR A 81 0.16 -3.27 7.11
CA THR A 81 0.41 -2.42 5.94
C THR A 81 1.80 -2.60 5.33
N ILE A 82 2.77 -3.08 6.09
CA ILE A 82 4.14 -3.28 5.61
C ILE A 82 4.37 -4.76 5.30
N TYR A 83 4.17 -5.62 6.31
CA TYR A 83 4.59 -7.02 6.22
C TYR A 83 3.66 -7.89 5.37
N SER A 84 2.36 -7.53 5.22
CA SER A 84 1.47 -8.26 4.30
C SER A 84 1.92 -8.09 2.85
N SER A 85 2.23 -6.87 2.42
CA SER A 85 2.74 -6.59 1.08
C SER A 85 4.10 -7.23 0.84
N LEU A 86 5.04 -7.12 1.79
CA LEU A 86 6.35 -7.75 1.70
C LEU A 86 6.25 -9.28 1.63
N SER A 87 5.32 -9.87 2.41
CA SER A 87 5.09 -11.33 2.40
C SER A 87 4.53 -11.81 1.07
N LEU A 88 3.59 -11.06 0.48
CA LEU A 88 3.05 -11.36 -0.85
C LEU A 88 4.15 -11.29 -1.91
N PHE A 89 4.96 -10.23 -1.92
CA PHE A 89 6.06 -10.10 -2.88
C PHE A 89 7.10 -11.21 -2.71
N LEU A 90 7.39 -11.62 -1.48
CA LEU A 90 8.32 -12.72 -1.22
C LEU A 90 7.75 -14.07 -1.67
N LEU A 91 6.43 -14.32 -1.54
CA LEU A 91 5.77 -15.51 -2.10
C LEU A 91 5.91 -15.56 -3.62
N ILE A 92 5.75 -14.44 -4.30
CA ILE A 92 5.87 -14.31 -5.76
C ILE A 92 7.33 -14.49 -6.21
N ASP A 93 8.25 -13.73 -5.59
CA ASP A 93 9.68 -13.70 -5.97
C ASP A 93 10.34 -15.05 -5.83
N GLN A 94 10.01 -15.79 -4.76
CA GLN A 94 10.54 -17.11 -4.48
C GLN A 94 9.73 -18.25 -5.10
N ASN A 95 8.69 -17.90 -5.89
CA ASN A 95 7.77 -18.86 -6.54
C ASN A 95 7.24 -19.94 -5.55
N LEU A 96 6.77 -19.47 -4.37
CA LEU A 96 6.32 -20.34 -3.29
C LEU A 96 4.84 -20.76 -3.42
N VAL A 97 4.11 -20.14 -4.32
CA VAL A 97 2.70 -20.42 -4.61
C VAL A 97 2.51 -20.44 -6.12
N GLU A 98 2.16 -21.60 -6.66
CA GLU A 98 1.91 -21.78 -8.10
C GLU A 98 0.50 -21.31 -8.52
N ASP A 99 -0.43 -21.31 -7.58
CA ASP A 99 -1.81 -20.90 -7.80
C ASP A 99 -1.90 -19.38 -8.03
N LYS A 100 -2.01 -19.02 -9.32
CA LYS A 100 -2.12 -17.62 -9.77
C LYS A 100 -3.36 -16.94 -9.18
N GLN A 101 -4.49 -17.66 -9.10
CA GLN A 101 -5.73 -17.12 -8.57
C GLN A 101 -5.59 -16.76 -7.09
N LEU A 102 -4.94 -17.62 -6.30
CA LEU A 102 -4.69 -17.34 -4.88
C LEU A 102 -3.81 -16.10 -4.68
N ILE A 103 -2.79 -15.89 -5.53
CA ILE A 103 -1.97 -14.67 -5.49
C ILE A 103 -2.81 -13.43 -5.84
N MET A 104 -3.69 -13.52 -6.83
CA MET A 104 -4.60 -12.43 -7.17
C MET A 104 -5.54 -12.09 -6.01
N GLU A 105 -6.10 -13.10 -5.32
CA GLU A 105 -6.92 -12.91 -4.12
C GLU A 105 -6.14 -12.23 -2.98
N TYR A 106 -4.86 -12.56 -2.79
CA TYR A 106 -4.03 -11.88 -1.80
C TYR A 106 -3.83 -10.40 -2.14
N PHE A 107 -3.59 -10.06 -3.43
CA PHE A 107 -3.56 -8.66 -3.86
C PHE A 107 -4.87 -7.94 -3.54
N ASP A 108 -6.01 -8.55 -3.90
CA ASP A 108 -7.34 -7.94 -3.68
C ASP A 108 -7.63 -7.71 -2.20
N ASN A 109 -7.31 -8.68 -1.36
CA ASN A 109 -7.48 -8.59 0.09
C ASN A 109 -6.61 -7.48 0.71
N ILE A 110 -5.36 -7.33 0.24
CA ILE A 110 -4.46 -6.29 0.72
C ILE A 110 -4.94 -4.91 0.25
N ILE A 111 -5.35 -4.78 -1.02
CA ILE A 111 -5.81 -3.51 -1.62
C ILE A 111 -7.13 -3.04 -1.00
N SER A 112 -8.06 -3.96 -0.69
CA SER A 112 -9.41 -3.61 -0.18
C SER A 112 -9.44 -3.31 1.30
N ASP A 113 -8.62 -3.98 2.08
CA ASP A 113 -8.78 -4.05 3.53
C ASP A 113 -7.62 -3.40 4.31
N GLY A 114 -6.57 -2.97 3.62
CA GLY A 114 -5.40 -2.35 4.23
C GLY A 114 -5.59 -0.86 4.50
N ASP A 115 -5.05 -0.37 5.61
CA ASP A 115 -4.96 1.06 5.92
C ASP A 115 -3.75 1.69 5.19
N TYR A 116 -3.76 1.53 3.85
CA TYR A 116 -2.70 2.00 2.96
C TYR A 116 -2.97 3.42 2.47
N SER A 117 -1.92 4.20 2.24
CA SER A 117 -2.05 5.45 1.49
C SER A 117 -2.51 5.19 0.05
N GLU A 118 -3.09 6.20 -0.60
CA GLU A 118 -3.51 6.10 -2.01
C GLU A 118 -2.34 5.67 -2.92
N GLU A 119 -1.14 6.20 -2.68
CA GLU A 119 0.04 5.86 -3.47
C GLU A 119 0.53 4.43 -3.23
N ASP A 120 0.40 3.89 -2.02
CA ASP A 120 0.70 2.49 -1.74
C ASP A 120 -0.31 1.56 -2.42
N ILE A 121 -1.59 1.93 -2.43
CA ILE A 121 -2.65 1.22 -3.17
C ILE A 121 -2.34 1.24 -4.67
N ASN A 122 -1.92 2.39 -5.22
CA ASN A 122 -1.56 2.51 -6.63
C ASN A 122 -0.34 1.64 -6.97
N LEU A 123 0.66 1.57 -6.09
CA LEU A 123 1.79 0.64 -6.23
C LEU A 123 1.31 -0.83 -6.25
N LEU A 124 0.45 -1.22 -5.32
CA LEU A 124 -0.09 -2.58 -5.25
C LEU A 124 -0.89 -2.94 -6.51
N LYS A 125 -1.71 -2.02 -7.02
CA LYS A 125 -2.43 -2.17 -8.30
C LYS A 125 -1.48 -2.35 -9.48
N LEU A 126 -0.41 -1.53 -9.56
CA LEU A 126 0.61 -1.66 -10.58
C LEU A 126 1.34 -3.02 -10.47
N LYS A 127 1.70 -3.45 -9.26
CA LYS A 127 2.33 -4.75 -9.04
C LYS A 127 1.40 -5.92 -9.40
N LYS A 128 0.09 -5.83 -9.07
CA LYS A 128 -0.91 -6.83 -9.51
C LYS A 128 -0.99 -6.86 -11.04
N ALA A 129 -1.08 -5.70 -11.69
CA ALA A 129 -1.14 -5.62 -13.14
C ALA A 129 0.09 -6.26 -13.82
N ILE A 130 1.29 -6.03 -13.28
CA ILE A 130 2.52 -6.67 -13.76
C ILE A 130 2.45 -8.20 -13.57
N TYR A 131 1.96 -8.67 -12.42
CA TYR A 131 1.86 -10.11 -12.14
C TYR A 131 0.90 -10.83 -13.08
N ILE A 132 -0.22 -10.19 -13.45
CA ILE A 132 -1.24 -10.76 -14.35
C ILE A 132 -0.99 -10.38 -15.82
N SER A 133 0.21 -9.98 -16.23
CA SER A 133 0.52 -9.42 -17.56
C SER A 133 0.45 -10.45 -18.70
N ASP A 134 -0.74 -11.10 -18.85
CA ASP A 134 -1.12 -11.96 -19.94
C ASP A 134 -2.29 -11.35 -20.71
N ILE A 135 -2.42 -11.69 -22.01
CA ILE A 135 -3.48 -11.15 -22.88
C ILE A 135 -4.89 -11.46 -22.35
N GLU A 136 -5.09 -12.58 -21.70
CA GLU A 136 -6.38 -12.98 -21.11
C GLU A 136 -6.83 -12.04 -19.98
N TYR A 137 -5.89 -11.33 -19.32
CA TYR A 137 -6.16 -10.38 -18.23
C TYR A 137 -6.10 -8.90 -18.66
N GLU A 138 -6.06 -8.61 -19.98
CA GLU A 138 -5.95 -7.23 -20.49
C GLU A 138 -6.97 -6.29 -19.84
N GLN A 139 -8.24 -6.71 -19.76
CA GLN A 139 -9.30 -5.88 -19.19
C GLN A 139 -9.08 -5.60 -17.69
N GLU A 140 -8.62 -6.59 -16.94
CA GLU A 140 -8.32 -6.41 -15.51
C GLU A 140 -7.12 -5.49 -15.32
N MET A 141 -6.05 -5.65 -16.09
CA MET A 141 -4.91 -4.75 -16.09
C MET A 141 -5.32 -3.30 -16.35
N LEU A 142 -6.13 -3.07 -17.38
CA LEU A 142 -6.63 -1.73 -17.71
C LEU A 142 -7.50 -1.16 -16.61
N LYS A 143 -8.35 -1.96 -15.97
CA LYS A 143 -9.16 -1.54 -14.81
C LYS A 143 -8.29 -1.10 -13.63
N LEU A 144 -7.18 -1.79 -13.39
CA LEU A 144 -6.24 -1.44 -12.32
C LEU A 144 -5.45 -0.16 -12.64
N LEU A 145 -5.01 0.02 -13.89
CA LEU A 145 -4.04 1.05 -14.26
C LEU A 145 -4.67 2.34 -14.80
N ASN A 146 -5.87 2.31 -15.39
CA ASN A 146 -6.52 3.52 -15.90
C ASN A 146 -6.72 4.60 -14.83
N PRO A 147 -7.12 4.30 -13.58
CA PRO A 147 -7.18 5.33 -12.55
C PRO A 147 -5.82 5.98 -12.28
N ILE A 148 -4.73 5.20 -12.31
CA ILE A 148 -3.37 5.66 -12.01
C ILE A 148 -2.85 6.57 -13.13
N ILE A 149 -3.00 6.16 -14.40
CA ILE A 149 -2.49 6.95 -15.54
C ILE A 149 -3.28 8.23 -15.78
N ASN A 150 -4.50 8.34 -15.25
CA ASN A 150 -5.37 9.53 -15.34
C ASN A 150 -5.35 10.39 -14.06
N SER A 151 -4.44 10.15 -13.13
CA SER A 151 -4.25 10.93 -11.90
C SER A 151 -2.85 11.56 -11.85
N ASP A 152 -2.56 12.27 -10.75
CA ASP A 152 -1.22 12.81 -10.47
C ASP A 152 -0.35 11.84 -9.64
N SER A 153 -0.67 10.55 -9.68
CA SER A 153 0.07 9.51 -8.96
C SER A 153 1.54 9.47 -9.36
N VAL A 154 2.41 9.26 -8.38
CA VAL A 154 3.85 9.03 -8.61
C VAL A 154 4.13 7.79 -9.45
N TRP A 155 3.15 6.87 -9.56
CA TRP A 155 3.22 5.63 -10.35
C TRP A 155 2.70 5.77 -11.78
N LYS A 156 2.22 6.96 -12.18
CA LYS A 156 1.70 7.23 -13.53
C LYS A 156 2.68 6.84 -14.63
N ASN A 157 3.91 7.34 -14.56
CA ASN A 157 4.92 7.12 -15.59
C ASN A 157 5.32 5.64 -15.71
N GLN A 158 5.43 4.93 -14.59
CA GLN A 158 5.72 3.51 -14.57
C GLN A 158 4.56 2.69 -15.16
N SER A 159 3.31 3.08 -14.86
CA SER A 159 2.12 2.43 -15.40
C SER A 159 1.99 2.64 -16.91
N LEU A 160 2.23 3.86 -17.41
CA LEU A 160 2.26 4.16 -18.84
C LEU A 160 3.36 3.37 -19.57
N LYS A 161 4.57 3.33 -18.97
CA LYS A 161 5.68 2.52 -19.54
C LYS A 161 5.30 1.06 -19.59
N PHE A 162 4.78 0.51 -18.51
CA PHE A 162 4.37 -0.88 -18.44
C PHE A 162 3.33 -1.24 -19.50
N LEU A 163 2.27 -0.43 -19.67
CA LEU A 163 1.26 -0.66 -20.71
C LEU A 163 1.85 -0.58 -22.12
N GLY A 164 2.74 0.38 -22.37
CA GLY A 164 3.47 0.47 -23.62
C GLY A 164 4.31 -0.78 -23.91
N ASP A 165 5.06 -1.25 -22.92
CA ASP A 165 5.89 -2.46 -23.00
C ASP A 165 5.05 -3.72 -23.21
N PHE A 166 3.93 -3.85 -22.48
CA PHE A 166 3.00 -4.96 -22.60
C PHE A 166 2.43 -5.05 -24.03
N TYR A 167 1.86 -3.96 -24.56
CA TYR A 167 1.31 -3.96 -25.91
C TYR A 167 2.38 -4.17 -26.98
N TYR A 168 3.58 -3.67 -26.75
CA TYR A 168 4.70 -3.94 -27.65
C TYR A 168 5.05 -5.43 -27.68
N SER A 169 5.08 -6.10 -26.51
CA SER A 169 5.43 -7.53 -26.39
C SER A 169 4.45 -8.46 -27.10
N ILE A 170 3.15 -8.08 -27.14
CA ILE A 170 2.10 -8.85 -27.81
C ILE A 170 1.83 -8.34 -29.25
N SER A 171 2.73 -7.53 -29.80
CA SER A 171 2.67 -7.01 -31.17
C SER A 171 1.46 -6.10 -31.48
N GLN A 172 0.77 -5.57 -30.46
CA GLN A 172 -0.26 -4.54 -30.62
C GLN A 172 0.38 -3.15 -30.71
N LEU A 173 1.13 -2.93 -31.80
CA LEU A 173 2.06 -1.82 -31.93
C LEU A 173 1.40 -0.43 -31.86
N GLU A 174 0.16 -0.28 -32.38
CA GLU A 174 -0.56 1.00 -32.29
C GLU A 174 -0.94 1.37 -30.85
N LYS A 175 -1.38 0.40 -30.03
CA LYS A 175 -1.63 0.63 -28.62
C LYS A 175 -0.33 0.96 -27.86
N ALA A 176 0.75 0.22 -28.16
CA ALA A 176 2.05 0.51 -27.58
C ALA A 176 2.49 1.96 -27.86
N ARG A 177 2.37 2.40 -29.13
CA ARG A 177 2.66 3.77 -29.55
C ARG A 177 1.83 4.82 -28.81
N GLN A 178 0.54 4.54 -28.59
CA GLN A 178 -0.36 5.44 -27.86
C GLN A 178 0.16 5.68 -26.42
N TYR A 179 0.43 4.62 -25.66
CA TYR A 179 0.92 4.73 -24.28
C TYR A 179 2.30 5.38 -24.21
N TYR A 180 3.22 5.04 -25.09
CA TYR A 180 4.53 5.70 -25.17
C TYR A 180 4.40 7.19 -25.53
N SER A 181 3.47 7.57 -26.40
CA SER A 181 3.24 8.95 -26.77
C SER A 181 2.68 9.78 -25.62
N ILE A 182 1.83 9.17 -24.76
CA ILE A 182 1.36 9.82 -23.54
C ILE A 182 2.53 10.00 -22.58
N LEU A 183 3.34 8.96 -22.35
CA LEU A 183 4.51 9.02 -21.47
C LEU A 183 5.52 10.10 -21.88
N LEU A 184 5.71 10.33 -23.18
CA LEU A 184 6.62 11.38 -23.68
C LEU A 184 6.13 12.81 -23.38
N LYS A 185 4.84 13.00 -23.07
CA LYS A 185 4.28 14.30 -22.65
C LYS A 185 4.47 14.58 -21.16
N GLU A 186 4.78 13.54 -20.39
CA GLU A 186 5.03 13.67 -18.95
C GLU A 186 6.46 14.13 -18.67
N GLU A 187 6.68 14.61 -17.44
CA GLU A 187 8.04 14.91 -16.95
C GLU A 187 8.80 13.62 -16.68
N ILE A 188 9.64 13.24 -17.63
CA ILE A 188 10.51 12.06 -17.53
C ILE A 188 11.96 12.44 -17.78
N ASN A 189 12.89 11.68 -17.18
CA ASN A 189 14.32 11.92 -17.39
C ASN A 189 14.76 11.62 -18.83
N ASN A 190 15.90 12.17 -19.23
CA ASN A 190 16.41 12.06 -20.60
C ASN A 190 16.73 10.62 -21.04
N ILE A 191 17.10 9.75 -20.10
CA ILE A 191 17.42 8.34 -20.38
C ILE A 191 16.14 7.61 -20.79
N LEU A 192 15.07 7.74 -20.00
CA LEU A 192 13.79 7.14 -20.31
C LEU A 192 13.20 7.72 -21.61
N ARG A 193 13.30 9.03 -21.80
CA ARG A 193 12.85 9.70 -23.03
C ARG A 193 13.55 9.14 -24.27
N ALA A 194 14.86 8.94 -24.21
CA ALA A 194 15.65 8.37 -25.30
C ALA A 194 15.26 6.89 -25.57
N GLU A 195 15.03 6.11 -24.51
CA GLU A 195 14.55 4.73 -24.61
C GLU A 195 13.20 4.67 -25.35
N ILE A 196 12.22 5.45 -24.89
CA ILE A 196 10.86 5.45 -25.46
C ILE A 196 10.87 5.94 -26.92
N ASN A 197 11.60 6.99 -27.25
CA ASN A 197 11.76 7.46 -28.63
C ASN A 197 12.33 6.37 -29.55
N ARG A 198 13.29 5.59 -29.04
CA ARG A 198 13.86 4.45 -29.80
C ARG A 198 12.80 3.39 -30.06
N ARG A 199 12.01 3.00 -29.02
CA ARG A 199 10.93 2.01 -29.17
C ARG A 199 9.90 2.45 -30.19
N ILE A 200 9.41 3.70 -30.13
CA ILE A 200 8.47 4.26 -31.11
C ILE A 200 9.04 4.21 -32.54
N LYS A 201 10.32 4.49 -32.72
CA LYS A 201 10.98 4.45 -34.04
C LYS A 201 10.95 3.05 -34.67
N TYR A 202 10.99 1.99 -33.85
CA TYR A 202 10.89 0.60 -34.32
C TYR A 202 9.46 0.10 -34.49
N ILE A 203 8.48 0.85 -34.03
CA ILE A 203 7.05 0.60 -34.31
C ILE A 203 6.72 1.22 -35.67
N LYS A 204 6.83 0.40 -36.71
CA LYS A 204 6.46 0.80 -38.08
C LYS A 204 4.98 0.51 -38.34
#